data_d739349f6d86dd9b01fcfd02b88893e7
#
_entry.id   d739349f6d86dd9b01fcfd02b88893e7
#
_cell.length_a   1.000
_cell.length_b   1.000
_cell.length_c   1.000
_cell.angle_alpha   90.00
_cell.angle_beta   90.00
_cell.angle_gamma   90.00
#
_symmetry.space_group_name_H-M   'P 1'
#
loop_
_entity.id
_entity.type
_entity.pdbx_description
1 polymer ?
#
loop_
_entity_poly.entity_id
_entity_poly.type
_entity_poly.pdbx_seq_one_letter_code
_entity_poly.pdbx_strand_id
1 'polypeptide(L)'
;MLCTRCKKRQAVVFVQRLENGKPVQEGYCLTCARELHIQPVDDLMKRFNMTDDQLASMEEHMADLMQQAQESGAMMPMMDGDMQNPDDTGDDFVPGGSPVFPFGFGGTPKAEEKGEKSKKQRGRGQRKYLDTYCENLTQKAKDGKLDAIIGRDREVYRTVQILCRRQKNNPCLIGEAGVGKTAIAEGIAQRIAEGKVPARLQDKEIYLLDLTALVAGTQFRGQFEQRVKGLLSEIKAAGNVILFIDEIHNIVGAGDSDGAMNAANIMKPALSRGQIQVIGATTFAEYRKFIEKDSALERRFQPVKVEEPSINDAIAVIRGVKGYYEKYHCVRVPDSIVADVVHLSERYITDRYLPDKAIDLLDESCACCNLRHPEITEFLN
;
A
#
# COMPACT_ATOMS: atom_id res chain seq x y z
N MET A 1 16.80 23.13 28.61
CA MET A 1 16.69 24.54 29.10
C MET A 1 15.46 24.63 30.00
N LEU A 2 15.56 25.28 31.16
CA LEU A 2 14.41 25.43 32.06
C LEU A 2 13.52 26.58 31.61
N CYS A 3 12.22 26.47 31.91
CA CYS A 3 11.21 27.47 31.57
C CYS A 3 11.60 28.85 32.15
N THR A 4 11.61 29.87 31.32
CA THR A 4 12.03 31.23 31.66
C THR A 4 11.15 31.86 32.77
N ARG A 5 9.85 31.45 32.84
CA ARG A 5 8.88 31.99 33.80
C ARG A 5 8.89 31.26 35.14
N CYS A 6 8.67 29.94 35.18
CA CYS A 6 8.54 29.19 36.39
C CYS A 6 9.87 28.64 36.94
N LYS A 7 10.89 28.50 36.08
CA LYS A 7 12.23 27.96 36.40
C LYS A 7 12.24 26.57 37.08
N LYS A 8 11.07 25.88 37.07
CA LYS A 8 10.88 24.57 37.69
C LYS A 8 10.78 23.44 36.68
N ARG A 9 10.19 23.71 35.49
CA ARG A 9 9.90 22.71 34.49
C ARG A 9 10.75 22.95 33.23
N GLN A 10 10.91 21.95 32.39
CA GLN A 10 11.65 22.10 31.16
C GLN A 10 10.87 22.93 30.14
N ALA A 11 11.57 23.75 29.36
CA ALA A 11 10.99 24.53 28.27
C ALA A 11 10.73 23.65 27.07
N VAL A 12 9.48 23.70 26.56
CA VAL A 12 9.00 22.93 25.41
C VAL A 12 8.57 23.85 24.25
N VAL A 13 8.15 25.06 24.56
CA VAL A 13 7.70 26.08 23.61
C VAL A 13 8.72 27.20 23.60
N PHE A 14 9.27 27.50 22.43
CA PHE A 14 10.27 28.55 22.24
C PHE A 14 9.67 29.70 21.44
N VAL A 15 9.77 30.92 21.96
CA VAL A 15 9.26 32.15 21.34
C VAL A 15 10.40 33.12 21.15
N GLN A 16 10.52 33.70 19.96
CA GLN A 16 11.47 34.77 19.70
C GLN A 16 10.82 36.13 19.95
N ARG A 17 11.40 36.92 20.81
CA ARG A 17 10.98 38.28 21.15
C ARG A 17 12.10 39.27 20.80
N LEU A 18 11.72 40.38 20.20
CA LEU A 18 12.66 41.47 19.93
C LEU A 18 12.76 42.36 21.16
N GLU A 19 13.88 42.32 21.87
CA GLU A 19 14.22 43.26 22.94
C GLU A 19 15.36 44.16 22.47
N ASN A 20 15.10 45.47 22.45
CA ASN A 20 16.06 46.49 22.04
C ASN A 20 16.68 46.22 20.63
N GLY A 21 15.89 45.68 19.67
CA GLY A 21 16.33 45.40 18.31
C GLY A 21 17.17 44.13 18.17
N LYS A 22 17.34 43.33 19.23
CA LYS A 22 18.01 42.01 19.15
C LYS A 22 16.99 40.91 19.41
N PRO A 23 17.02 39.80 18.63
CA PRO A 23 16.16 38.66 18.88
C PRO A 23 16.62 37.92 20.14
N VAL A 24 15.75 37.81 21.14
CA VAL A 24 15.96 37.02 22.35
C VAL A 24 15.02 35.80 22.25
N GLN A 25 15.56 34.60 22.44
CA GLN A 25 14.79 33.37 22.47
C GLN A 25 14.41 32.99 23.88
N GLU A 26 13.11 32.99 24.19
CA GLU A 26 12.57 32.60 25.48
C GLU A 26 11.90 31.24 25.37
N GLY A 27 12.17 30.34 26.36
CA GLY A 27 11.58 29.01 26.41
C GLY A 27 10.56 28.90 27.55
N TYR A 28 9.36 28.37 27.27
CA TYR A 28 8.29 28.18 28.23
C TYR A 28 7.87 26.71 28.35
N CYS A 29 7.48 26.25 29.52
CA CYS A 29 6.77 24.99 29.68
C CYS A 29 5.32 25.11 29.19
N LEU A 30 4.64 24.01 28.92
CA LEU A 30 3.30 24.02 28.34
C LEU A 30 2.29 24.78 29.20
N THR A 31 2.32 24.58 30.51
CA THR A 31 1.45 25.28 31.47
C THR A 31 1.68 26.80 31.45
N CYS A 32 2.95 27.26 31.49
CA CYS A 32 3.27 28.68 31.45
C CYS A 32 2.99 29.32 30.06
N ALA A 33 3.18 28.58 29.01
CA ALA A 33 2.89 29.03 27.64
C ALA A 33 1.39 29.24 27.44
N ARG A 34 0.54 28.42 28.06
CA ARG A 34 -0.91 28.60 28.06
C ARG A 34 -1.35 29.81 28.88
N GLU A 35 -0.84 29.98 30.07
CA GLU A 35 -1.16 31.18 30.89
C GLU A 35 -0.74 32.50 30.22
N LEU A 36 0.21 32.43 29.28
CA LEU A 36 0.65 33.56 28.46
C LEU A 36 -0.11 33.68 27.15
N HIS A 37 -1.12 32.81 26.92
CA HIS A 37 -1.92 32.78 25.69
C HIS A 37 -1.10 32.72 24.40
N ILE A 38 -0.04 31.90 24.41
CA ILE A 38 0.79 31.72 23.24
C ILE A 38 0.01 30.92 22.19
N GLN A 39 -0.30 31.56 21.06
CA GLN A 39 -1.19 31.05 20.01
C GLN A 39 -1.01 29.58 19.63
N PRO A 40 0.20 29.02 19.41
CA PRO A 40 0.38 27.59 19.10
C PRO A 40 -0.17 26.65 20.17
N VAL A 41 -0.17 27.03 21.45
CA VAL A 41 -0.68 26.19 22.54
C VAL A 41 -2.20 26.31 22.65
N ASP A 42 -2.75 27.50 22.48
CA ASP A 42 -4.19 27.72 22.45
C ASP A 42 -4.86 27.01 21.26
N ASP A 43 -4.22 27.01 20.11
CA ASP A 43 -4.70 26.31 18.90
C ASP A 43 -4.63 24.78 19.07
N LEU A 44 -3.60 24.26 19.75
CA LEU A 44 -3.49 22.84 20.09
C LEU A 44 -4.64 22.42 21.01
N MET A 45 -4.90 23.20 22.07
CA MET A 45 -6.00 22.96 23.01
C MET A 45 -7.37 22.94 22.34
N LYS A 46 -7.62 23.88 21.41
CA LYS A 46 -8.87 23.95 20.63
C LYS A 46 -9.02 22.78 19.66
N ARG A 47 -7.95 22.41 18.97
CA ARG A 47 -7.96 21.29 17.99
C ARG A 47 -8.22 19.95 18.63
N PHE A 48 -7.67 19.70 19.82
CA PHE A 48 -7.76 18.39 20.49
C PHE A 48 -8.79 18.40 21.63
N ASN A 49 -9.52 19.49 21.83
CA ASN A 49 -10.51 19.66 22.90
C ASN A 49 -9.98 19.25 24.29
N MET A 50 -8.71 19.61 24.58
CA MET A 50 -7.99 19.20 25.77
C MET A 50 -8.32 20.12 26.95
N THR A 51 -8.44 19.52 28.15
CA THR A 51 -8.60 20.23 29.42
C THR A 51 -7.23 20.56 30.04
N ASP A 52 -7.23 21.47 31.03
CA ASP A 52 -6.03 21.89 31.77
C ASP A 52 -5.35 20.74 32.49
N ASP A 53 -6.14 19.84 33.08
CA ASP A 53 -5.64 18.68 33.79
C ASP A 53 -4.96 17.67 32.83
N GLN A 54 -5.46 17.56 31.62
CA GLN A 54 -4.85 16.73 30.56
C GLN A 54 -3.52 17.31 30.06
N LEU A 55 -3.42 18.65 29.99
CA LEU A 55 -2.17 19.33 29.62
C LEU A 55 -1.10 19.15 30.71
N ALA A 56 -1.48 19.22 32.00
CA ALA A 56 -0.58 19.02 33.13
C ALA A 56 -0.07 17.57 33.21
N SER A 57 -0.96 16.59 33.02
CA SER A 57 -0.57 15.18 33.03
C SER A 57 0.32 14.82 31.85
N MET A 58 0.15 15.45 30.67
CA MET A 58 1.01 15.29 29.51
C MET A 58 2.42 15.88 29.78
N GLU A 59 2.50 16.98 30.51
CA GLU A 59 3.78 17.60 30.90
C GLU A 59 4.55 16.73 31.88
N GLU A 60 3.88 16.08 32.86
CA GLU A 60 4.50 15.13 33.79
C GLU A 60 5.02 13.88 33.06
N HIS A 61 4.23 13.27 32.18
CA HIS A 61 4.66 12.11 31.38
C HIS A 61 5.88 12.42 30.48
N MET A 62 5.96 13.62 29.96
CA MET A 62 7.09 14.03 29.12
C MET A 62 8.36 14.25 29.95
N ALA A 63 8.22 14.74 31.22
CA ALA A 63 9.33 14.86 32.15
C ALA A 63 9.90 13.50 32.53
N ASP A 64 9.04 12.52 32.82
CA ASP A 64 9.42 11.15 33.18
C ASP A 64 10.15 10.43 32.04
N LEU A 65 9.65 10.59 30.79
CA LEU A 65 10.29 10.03 29.60
C LEU A 65 11.69 10.63 29.34
N MET A 66 11.87 11.92 29.56
CA MET A 66 13.17 12.54 29.42
C MET A 66 14.15 12.11 30.53
N GLN A 67 13.66 11.86 31.74
CA GLN A 67 14.47 11.34 32.83
C GLN A 67 14.92 9.90 32.57
N GLN A 68 14.04 9.05 32.06
CA GLN A 68 14.37 7.68 31.61
C GLN A 68 15.37 7.65 30.46
N ALA A 69 15.27 8.59 29.51
CA ALA A 69 16.23 8.72 28.42
C ALA A 69 17.63 9.13 28.88
N GLN A 70 17.72 9.95 29.93
CA GLN A 70 18.99 10.32 30.56
C GLN A 70 19.64 9.17 31.34
N GLU A 71 18.85 8.34 32.00
CA GLU A 71 19.34 7.18 32.75
C GLU A 71 19.76 6.00 31.86
N SER A 72 19.16 5.90 30.67
CA SER A 72 19.47 4.82 29.68
C SER A 72 20.65 5.10 28.77
N GLY A 73 21.33 6.25 28.87
CA GLY A 73 22.54 6.58 28.11
C GLY A 73 22.34 6.72 26.60
N ALA A 74 21.13 6.89 26.14
CA ALA A 74 20.82 7.11 24.71
C ALA A 74 21.18 8.56 24.33
N MET A 75 22.35 8.71 23.75
CA MET A 75 22.90 9.97 23.22
C MET A 75 22.01 10.46 22.08
N MET A 76 21.24 11.53 22.30
CA MET A 76 20.58 12.25 21.21
C MET A 76 21.63 13.00 20.41
N PRO A 77 21.60 12.94 19.05
CA PRO A 77 22.49 13.76 18.24
C PRO A 77 22.09 15.23 18.38
N MET A 78 22.99 16.04 18.94
CA MET A 78 22.91 17.49 18.85
C MET A 78 23.10 17.89 17.39
N MET A 79 22.15 18.61 16.85
CA MET A 79 22.30 19.37 15.60
C MET A 79 23.16 20.61 15.91
N ASP A 80 24.45 20.51 15.66
CA ASP A 80 25.27 21.67 15.45
C ASP A 80 25.00 22.21 14.03
N GLY A 81 24.31 23.33 13.98
CA GLY A 81 24.08 24.08 12.76
C GLY A 81 25.12 25.20 12.63
N ASP A 82 26.17 24.99 11.85
CA ASP A 82 27.03 26.07 11.37
C ASP A 82 26.28 26.94 10.36
N MET A 83 26.02 28.17 10.77
CA MET A 83 25.59 29.28 9.91
C MET A 83 26.81 30.00 9.30
N GLN A 84 26.97 29.93 8.00
CA GLN A 84 27.70 30.91 7.14
C GLN A 84 27.03 30.91 5.76
N ASN A 85 26.65 31.93 5.10
CA ASN A 85 26.62 33.38 5.14
C ASN A 85 25.67 33.92 4.05
N PRO A 86 25.33 35.21 4.00
CA PRO A 86 24.18 35.74 3.28
C PRO A 86 24.57 36.29 1.90
N ASP A 87 23.64 36.17 0.97
CA ASP A 87 23.30 37.11 -0.12
C ASP A 87 22.45 36.39 -1.16
N ASP A 88 21.15 36.59 -1.14
CA ASP A 88 20.42 37.04 -2.32
C ASP A 88 18.98 37.46 -1.95
N THR A 89 18.61 38.58 -2.51
CA THR A 89 17.36 39.28 -2.35
C THR A 89 16.24 38.64 -3.15
N GLY A 90 15.05 38.49 -2.52
CA GLY A 90 13.83 38.13 -3.23
C GLY A 90 12.66 37.93 -2.28
N ASP A 91 11.78 38.94 -2.20
CA ASP A 91 10.50 38.93 -1.51
C ASP A 91 9.64 37.71 -1.90
N ASP A 92 9.20 36.93 -0.88
CA ASP A 92 7.80 36.49 -0.78
C ASP A 92 7.58 35.84 0.61
N PHE A 93 6.81 36.51 1.44
CA PHE A 93 6.40 36.15 2.78
C PHE A 93 5.29 35.11 2.73
N VAL A 94 5.56 33.87 3.18
CA VAL A 94 4.53 32.88 3.51
C VAL A 94 4.67 32.45 4.97
N PRO A 95 3.72 32.81 5.87
CA PRO A 95 3.74 32.36 7.26
C PRO A 95 3.09 30.96 7.36
N GLY A 96 3.82 29.97 7.83
CA GLY A 96 3.22 28.66 8.08
C GLY A 96 4.20 27.52 8.37
N GLY A 97 5.17 27.72 9.24
CA GLY A 97 5.96 26.62 9.80
C GLY A 97 5.21 25.89 10.91
N SER A 98 4.60 24.75 10.62
CA SER A 98 4.02 23.88 11.65
C SER A 98 5.12 23.20 12.47
N PRO A 99 5.05 23.23 13.82
CA PRO A 99 5.99 22.48 14.65
C PRO A 99 5.70 20.99 14.56
N VAL A 100 6.70 20.21 14.17
CA VAL A 100 6.66 18.73 14.15
C VAL A 100 6.79 18.23 15.60
N PHE A 101 5.69 17.68 16.14
CA PHE A 101 5.72 16.95 17.40
C PHE A 101 5.88 15.44 17.12
N PRO A 102 6.87 14.76 17.71
CA PRO A 102 7.12 13.34 17.49
C PRO A 102 6.42 12.43 18.51
N PHE A 103 5.11 12.58 18.75
CA PHE A 103 4.42 11.65 19.66
C PHE A 103 3.00 11.34 19.18
N GLY A 104 2.80 10.06 18.81
CA GLY A 104 1.49 9.47 18.61
C GLY A 104 0.87 9.05 19.94
N PHE A 105 -0.28 9.64 20.31
CA PHE A 105 -1.10 9.19 21.42
C PHE A 105 -2.34 8.48 20.92
N GLY A 106 -2.46 7.21 21.28
CA GLY A 106 -3.70 6.45 21.20
C GLY A 106 -3.76 5.45 22.34
N GLY A 107 -4.61 5.69 23.33
CA GLY A 107 -4.88 4.70 24.38
C GLY A 107 -5.66 5.29 25.55
N THR A 108 -6.99 5.22 25.55
CA THR A 108 -7.83 5.44 26.72
C THR A 108 -7.88 4.21 27.59
N PRO A 109 -7.73 4.29 28.92
CA PRO A 109 -7.98 3.16 29.82
C PRO A 109 -9.48 3.04 30.09
N LYS A 110 -10.04 1.86 29.83
CA LYS A 110 -11.38 1.46 30.32
C LYS A 110 -11.24 0.47 31.46
N ALA A 111 -12.01 0.71 32.48
CA ALA A 111 -12.14 -0.05 33.70
C ALA A 111 -12.52 -1.52 33.48
N GLU A 112 -12.07 -2.36 34.43
CA GLU A 112 -12.33 -3.80 34.52
C GLU A 112 -13.82 -4.11 34.78
N GLU A 113 -14.37 -5.03 33.99
CA GLU A 113 -15.44 -5.93 34.44
C GLU A 113 -15.15 -7.36 34.02
N LYS A 114 -15.21 -8.28 34.99
CA LYS A 114 -14.99 -9.71 34.87
C LYS A 114 -16.21 -10.37 34.21
N GLY A 115 -15.96 -11.28 33.25
CA GLY A 115 -17.01 -12.18 32.72
C GLY A 115 -16.51 -13.07 31.61
N GLU A 116 -16.13 -14.29 31.96
CA GLU A 116 -16.15 -15.60 31.24
C GLU A 116 -15.88 -15.70 29.73
N LYS A 117 -14.77 -16.42 29.50
CA LYS A 117 -14.50 -17.44 28.43
C LYS A 117 -15.29 -17.39 27.14
N SER A 118 -14.67 -16.92 26.05
CA SER A 118 -14.69 -17.61 24.76
C SER A 118 -13.29 -17.59 24.13
N LYS A 119 -12.71 -18.77 23.93
CA LYS A 119 -11.48 -19.01 23.20
C LYS A 119 -11.74 -18.80 21.71
N LYS A 120 -10.86 -18.08 21.04
CA LYS A 120 -10.57 -17.92 19.62
C LYS A 120 -10.92 -16.57 19.01
N GLN A 121 -10.03 -15.60 19.24
CA GLN A 121 -9.60 -14.67 18.21
C GLN A 121 -8.21 -14.14 18.61
N ARG A 122 -7.18 -14.90 18.22
CA ARG A 122 -5.80 -14.40 18.31
C ARG A 122 -5.61 -13.28 17.30
N GLY A 123 -5.55 -12.05 17.79
CA GLY A 123 -4.75 -10.96 17.32
C GLY A 123 -4.79 -10.61 15.83
N ARG A 124 -5.84 -9.95 15.33
CA ARG A 124 -5.71 -9.00 14.23
C ARG A 124 -5.02 -7.75 14.81
N GLY A 125 -3.69 -7.79 14.95
CA GLY A 125 -2.91 -6.58 15.12
C GLY A 125 -3.25 -5.65 13.95
N GLN A 126 -3.38 -4.37 14.23
CA GLN A 126 -3.73 -3.34 13.25
C GLN A 126 -2.76 -3.44 12.06
N ARG A 127 -3.22 -3.96 10.90
CA ARG A 127 -2.43 -4.12 9.65
C ARG A 127 -2.48 -2.81 8.87
N LYS A 128 -2.00 -1.72 9.51
CA LYS A 128 -2.11 -0.35 9.00
C LYS A 128 -1.51 -0.17 7.60
N TYR A 129 -0.31 -0.72 7.36
CA TYR A 129 0.36 -0.59 6.06
C TYR A 129 -0.27 -1.51 5.01
N LEU A 130 -0.63 -2.73 5.37
CA LEU A 130 -1.33 -3.67 4.48
C LEU A 130 -2.68 -3.10 4.05
N ASP A 131 -3.48 -2.59 4.99
CA ASP A 131 -4.82 -2.05 4.70
C ASP A 131 -4.77 -0.71 3.93
N THR A 132 -3.65 0.04 4.01
CA THR A 132 -3.49 1.32 3.31
C THR A 132 -2.92 1.17 1.90
N TYR A 133 -1.99 0.23 1.69
CA TYR A 133 -1.22 0.11 0.44
C TYR A 133 -1.46 -1.18 -0.32
N CYS A 134 -2.29 -2.08 0.21
CA CYS A 134 -2.58 -3.35 -0.43
C CYS A 134 -4.07 -3.66 -0.40
N GLU A 135 -4.53 -4.32 -1.44
CA GLU A 135 -5.90 -4.82 -1.53
C GLU A 135 -5.94 -6.32 -1.21
N ASN A 136 -6.82 -6.74 -0.30
CA ASN A 136 -6.97 -8.14 0.08
C ASN A 136 -7.84 -8.91 -0.94
N LEU A 137 -7.20 -9.59 -1.90
CA LEU A 137 -7.88 -10.39 -2.91
C LEU A 137 -8.63 -11.58 -2.31
N THR A 138 -8.09 -12.21 -1.26
CA THR A 138 -8.75 -13.34 -0.59
C THR A 138 -10.02 -12.91 0.13
N GLN A 139 -10.05 -11.69 0.70
CA GLN A 139 -11.26 -11.15 1.29
C GLN A 139 -12.29 -10.80 0.22
N LYS A 140 -11.86 -10.18 -0.89
CA LYS A 140 -12.73 -9.93 -2.07
C LYS A 140 -13.35 -11.22 -2.62
N ALA A 141 -12.56 -12.28 -2.68
CA ALA A 141 -13.05 -13.60 -3.10
C ALA A 141 -14.15 -14.13 -2.16
N LYS A 142 -13.95 -14.01 -0.84
CA LYS A 142 -14.96 -14.41 0.17
C LYS A 142 -16.22 -13.57 0.08
N ASP A 143 -16.09 -12.31 -0.26
CA ASP A 143 -17.20 -11.36 -0.44
C ASP A 143 -17.92 -11.54 -1.79
N GLY A 144 -17.45 -12.43 -2.67
CA GLY A 144 -18.02 -12.68 -4.00
C GLY A 144 -17.83 -11.51 -4.99
N LYS A 145 -16.80 -10.69 -4.76
CA LYS A 145 -16.51 -9.49 -5.56
C LYS A 145 -15.49 -9.71 -6.68
N LEU A 146 -14.98 -10.93 -6.83
CA LEU A 146 -14.07 -11.30 -7.91
C LEU A 146 -14.81 -12.01 -9.02
N ASP A 147 -14.42 -11.70 -10.25
CA ASP A 147 -14.96 -12.33 -11.44
C ASP A 147 -14.53 -13.81 -11.54
N ALA A 148 -15.35 -14.63 -12.19
CA ALA A 148 -15.02 -16.02 -12.40
C ALA A 148 -13.83 -16.17 -13.38
N ILE A 149 -12.82 -16.94 -12.95
CA ILE A 149 -11.63 -17.16 -13.78
C ILE A 149 -11.79 -18.43 -14.63
N ILE A 150 -11.65 -18.27 -15.92
CA ILE A 150 -11.91 -19.30 -16.92
C ILE A 150 -10.64 -19.55 -17.73
N GLY A 151 -10.34 -20.82 -18.00
CA GLY A 151 -9.29 -21.21 -18.93
C GLY A 151 -7.85 -21.10 -18.44
N ARG A 152 -7.61 -20.79 -17.16
CA ARG A 152 -6.26 -20.62 -16.58
C ARG A 152 -5.89 -21.68 -15.53
N ASP A 153 -6.52 -22.84 -15.57
CA ASP A 153 -6.32 -23.91 -14.59
C ASP A 153 -4.87 -24.41 -14.52
N ARG A 154 -4.18 -24.48 -15.66
CA ARG A 154 -2.79 -24.96 -15.73
C ARG A 154 -1.84 -23.97 -15.06
N GLU A 155 -1.96 -22.70 -15.34
CA GLU A 155 -1.13 -21.63 -14.75
C GLU A 155 -1.42 -21.47 -13.27
N VAL A 156 -2.67 -21.50 -12.85
CA VAL A 156 -3.08 -21.48 -11.44
C VAL A 156 -2.52 -22.69 -10.70
N TYR A 157 -2.68 -23.91 -11.25
CA TYR A 157 -2.12 -25.11 -10.65
C TYR A 157 -0.58 -25.05 -10.51
N ARG A 158 0.10 -24.59 -11.58
CA ARG A 158 1.56 -24.43 -11.56
C ARG A 158 2.00 -23.41 -10.53
N THR A 159 1.30 -22.29 -10.41
CA THR A 159 1.57 -21.24 -9.42
C THR A 159 1.38 -21.76 -8.00
N VAL A 160 0.29 -22.47 -7.72
CA VAL A 160 0.04 -23.13 -6.43
C VAL A 160 1.14 -24.15 -6.10
N GLN A 161 1.56 -24.96 -7.08
CA GLN A 161 2.65 -25.90 -6.92
C GLN A 161 3.96 -25.21 -6.50
N ILE A 162 4.30 -24.08 -7.13
CA ILE A 162 5.50 -23.29 -6.80
C ILE A 162 5.38 -22.70 -5.40
N LEU A 163 4.25 -22.13 -5.02
CA LEU A 163 4.00 -21.57 -3.70
C LEU A 163 4.19 -22.60 -2.57
N CYS A 164 3.94 -23.87 -2.85
CA CYS A 164 4.14 -24.97 -1.90
C CYS A 164 5.59 -25.47 -1.79
N ARG A 165 6.52 -25.01 -2.63
CA ARG A 165 7.92 -25.45 -2.60
C ARG A 165 8.65 -24.95 -1.36
N ARG A 166 9.70 -25.66 -0.97
CA ARG A 166 10.60 -25.24 0.12
C ARG A 166 11.52 -24.09 -0.29
N GLN A 167 11.98 -24.12 -1.54
CA GLN A 167 12.88 -23.12 -2.12
C GLN A 167 12.35 -22.70 -3.49
N LYS A 168 12.74 -21.52 -4.01
CA LYS A 168 12.20 -20.94 -5.23
C LYS A 168 10.65 -20.95 -5.22
N ASN A 169 10.09 -20.53 -4.09
CA ASN A 169 8.65 -20.55 -3.81
C ASN A 169 7.93 -19.25 -4.16
N ASN A 170 8.58 -18.36 -4.90
CA ASN A 170 7.98 -17.15 -5.45
C ASN A 170 7.73 -17.36 -6.93
N PRO A 171 6.51 -17.60 -7.37
CA PRO A 171 6.17 -17.64 -8.80
C PRO A 171 6.29 -16.24 -9.42
N CYS A 172 6.79 -16.19 -10.65
CA CYS A 172 6.76 -14.99 -11.48
C CYS A 172 5.95 -15.29 -12.73
N LEU A 173 4.78 -14.68 -12.87
CA LEU A 173 3.92 -14.79 -14.03
C LEU A 173 4.50 -13.95 -15.15
N ILE A 174 4.89 -14.58 -16.26
CA ILE A 174 5.57 -13.94 -17.37
C ILE A 174 4.69 -14.04 -18.60
N GLY A 175 4.32 -12.90 -19.17
CA GLY A 175 3.48 -12.84 -20.38
C GLY A 175 3.28 -11.39 -20.79
N GLU A 176 2.77 -11.19 -22.00
CA GLU A 176 2.49 -9.87 -22.53
C GLU A 176 1.38 -9.14 -21.74
N ALA A 177 1.25 -7.82 -21.93
CA ALA A 177 0.17 -7.06 -21.31
C ALA A 177 -1.20 -7.58 -21.82
N GLY A 178 -2.20 -7.62 -20.94
CA GLY A 178 -3.55 -8.03 -21.33
C GLY A 178 -3.82 -9.55 -21.42
N VAL A 179 -2.79 -10.43 -21.22
CA VAL A 179 -3.02 -11.90 -21.27
C VAL A 179 -3.70 -12.46 -20.00
N GLY A 180 -4.00 -11.64 -19.00
CA GLY A 180 -4.71 -12.07 -17.78
C GLY A 180 -3.80 -12.57 -16.65
N LYS A 181 -2.61 -11.98 -16.44
CA LYS A 181 -1.72 -12.34 -15.32
C LYS A 181 -2.36 -12.08 -13.96
N THR A 182 -3.03 -10.94 -13.80
CA THR A 182 -3.73 -10.56 -12.56
C THR A 182 -4.87 -11.52 -12.24
N ALA A 183 -5.63 -11.96 -13.25
CA ALA A 183 -6.69 -12.96 -13.10
C ALA A 183 -6.18 -14.29 -12.48
N ILE A 184 -4.94 -14.70 -12.76
CA ILE A 184 -4.34 -15.90 -12.16
C ILE A 184 -4.19 -15.72 -10.63
N ALA A 185 -3.75 -14.54 -10.17
CA ALA A 185 -3.63 -14.27 -8.74
C ALA A 185 -5.00 -14.24 -8.04
N GLU A 186 -6.01 -13.65 -8.69
CA GLU A 186 -7.39 -13.67 -8.24
C GLU A 186 -7.96 -15.09 -8.17
N GLY A 187 -7.65 -15.95 -9.18
CA GLY A 187 -8.04 -17.36 -9.18
C GLY A 187 -7.44 -18.17 -8.04
N ILE A 188 -6.22 -17.86 -7.66
CA ILE A 188 -5.61 -18.50 -6.50
C ILE A 188 -6.31 -18.01 -5.22
N ALA A 189 -6.64 -16.72 -5.13
CA ALA A 189 -7.38 -16.16 -4.01
C ALA A 189 -8.77 -16.80 -3.85
N GLN A 190 -9.49 -17.03 -4.96
CA GLN A 190 -10.78 -17.74 -4.97
C GLN A 190 -10.61 -19.19 -4.47
N ARG A 191 -9.61 -19.92 -4.99
CA ARG A 191 -9.36 -21.31 -4.54
C ARG A 191 -8.97 -21.38 -3.07
N ILE A 192 -8.25 -20.39 -2.53
CA ILE A 192 -7.97 -20.28 -1.10
C ILE A 192 -9.24 -20.03 -0.32
N ALA A 193 -10.10 -19.10 -0.76
CA ALA A 193 -11.37 -18.79 -0.12
C ALA A 193 -12.32 -19.99 -0.09
N GLU A 194 -12.32 -20.80 -1.15
CA GLU A 194 -13.11 -22.03 -1.27
C GLU A 194 -12.48 -23.25 -0.55
N GLY A 195 -11.27 -23.12 -0.02
CA GLY A 195 -10.53 -24.23 0.59
C GLY A 195 -9.99 -25.27 -0.42
N LYS A 196 -10.03 -24.99 -1.73
CA LYS A 196 -9.58 -25.88 -2.82
C LYS A 196 -8.09 -25.78 -3.09
N VAL A 197 -7.29 -25.67 -2.03
CA VAL A 197 -5.82 -25.56 -2.08
C VAL A 197 -5.18 -26.53 -1.09
N PRO A 198 -3.90 -26.90 -1.28
CA PRO A 198 -3.18 -27.71 -0.31
C PRO A 198 -3.21 -27.08 1.09
N ALA A 199 -3.16 -27.90 2.15
CA ALA A 199 -3.22 -27.46 3.55
C ALA A 199 -2.24 -26.33 3.89
N ARG A 200 -1.08 -26.30 3.23
CA ARG A 200 -0.07 -25.27 3.42
C ARG A 200 -0.51 -23.85 3.00
N LEU A 201 -1.51 -23.75 2.13
CA LEU A 201 -2.03 -22.50 1.61
C LEU A 201 -3.42 -22.12 2.15
N GLN A 202 -4.09 -22.99 2.92
CA GLN A 202 -5.46 -22.76 3.40
C GLN A 202 -5.60 -21.52 4.29
N ASP A 203 -4.57 -21.24 5.10
CA ASP A 203 -4.57 -20.08 6.00
C ASP A 203 -3.90 -18.84 5.39
N LYS A 204 -3.50 -18.91 4.11
CA LYS A 204 -2.83 -17.80 3.44
C LYS A 204 -3.83 -16.78 2.92
N GLU A 205 -3.40 -15.53 2.91
CA GLU A 205 -4.12 -14.39 2.35
C GLU A 205 -3.28 -13.74 1.25
N ILE A 206 -3.88 -13.48 0.09
CA ILE A 206 -3.23 -12.80 -1.03
C ILE A 206 -3.59 -11.32 -0.98
N TYR A 207 -2.56 -10.48 -1.00
CA TYR A 207 -2.68 -9.02 -1.04
C TYR A 207 -2.06 -8.49 -2.33
N LEU A 208 -2.83 -7.74 -3.10
CA LEU A 208 -2.35 -6.99 -4.27
C LEU A 208 -1.70 -5.69 -3.77
N LEU A 209 -0.43 -5.47 -4.11
CA LEU A 209 0.29 -4.24 -3.77
C LEU A 209 -0.06 -3.12 -4.75
N ASP A 210 -0.57 -2.01 -4.24
CA ASP A 210 -0.71 -0.76 -5.00
C ASP A 210 0.57 0.06 -4.89
N LEU A 211 1.39 0.01 -5.94
CA LEU A 211 2.63 0.77 -6.03
C LEU A 211 2.38 2.27 -6.10
N THR A 212 1.28 2.68 -6.73
CA THR A 212 0.92 4.09 -6.89
C THR A 212 0.59 4.69 -5.53
N ALA A 213 -0.24 4.02 -4.74
CA ALA A 213 -0.56 4.45 -3.37
C ALA A 213 0.67 4.48 -2.46
N LEU A 214 1.61 3.53 -2.65
CA LEU A 214 2.84 3.47 -1.86
C LEU A 214 3.76 4.68 -2.11
N VAL A 215 3.80 5.16 -3.36
CA VAL A 215 4.61 6.32 -3.79
C VAL A 215 3.90 7.64 -3.56
N ALA A 216 2.57 7.69 -3.68
CA ALA A 216 1.78 8.92 -3.61
C ALA A 216 2.07 9.74 -2.33
N GLY A 217 2.30 11.04 -2.49
CA GLY A 217 2.57 11.96 -1.37
C GLY A 217 3.91 11.76 -0.65
N THR A 218 4.85 10.99 -1.21
CA THR A 218 6.22 10.92 -0.69
C THR A 218 7.07 12.00 -1.36
N GLN A 219 7.36 13.07 -0.65
CA GLN A 219 8.25 14.14 -1.14
C GLN A 219 9.74 13.79 -0.91
N PHE A 220 10.03 12.95 0.07
CA PHE A 220 11.39 12.57 0.44
C PHE A 220 11.58 11.05 0.35
N ARG A 221 12.74 10.62 -0.14
CA ARG A 221 13.15 9.21 -0.25
C ARG A 221 12.94 8.42 1.06
N GLY A 222 13.23 9.03 2.21
CA GLY A 222 13.08 8.38 3.51
C GLY A 222 11.65 8.00 3.88
N GLN A 223 10.63 8.76 3.42
CA GLN A 223 9.23 8.47 3.69
C GLN A 223 8.78 7.20 2.94
N PHE A 224 9.17 7.06 1.68
CA PHE A 224 8.91 5.86 0.89
C PHE A 224 9.59 4.63 1.50
N GLU A 225 10.88 4.76 1.87
CA GLU A 225 11.61 3.68 2.52
C GLU A 225 10.95 3.23 3.83
N GLN A 226 10.44 4.17 4.62
CA GLN A 226 9.74 3.88 5.87
C GLN A 226 8.42 3.13 5.61
N ARG A 227 7.65 3.50 4.59
CA ARG A 227 6.42 2.79 4.20
C ARG A 227 6.71 1.35 3.77
N VAL A 228 7.71 1.15 2.90
CA VAL A 228 8.11 -0.21 2.46
C VAL A 228 8.62 -1.04 3.63
N LYS A 229 9.44 -0.48 4.53
CA LYS A 229 9.92 -1.18 5.74
C LYS A 229 8.77 -1.54 6.68
N GLY A 230 7.81 -0.63 6.89
CA GLY A 230 6.60 -0.87 7.67
C GLY A 230 5.76 -2.01 7.09
N LEU A 231 5.48 -1.98 5.80
CA LEU A 231 4.75 -3.02 5.07
C LEU A 231 5.44 -4.39 5.21
N LEU A 232 6.75 -4.46 4.98
CA LEU A 232 7.52 -5.70 5.12
C LEU A 232 7.51 -6.23 6.56
N SER A 233 7.53 -5.35 7.56
CA SER A 233 7.45 -5.74 8.97
C SER A 233 6.08 -6.35 9.30
N GLU A 234 4.98 -5.76 8.82
CA GLU A 234 3.63 -6.31 8.99
C GLU A 234 3.46 -7.67 8.30
N ILE A 235 3.94 -7.82 7.05
CA ILE A 235 3.91 -9.09 6.32
C ILE A 235 4.66 -10.19 7.08
N LYS A 236 5.84 -9.88 7.61
CA LYS A 236 6.64 -10.81 8.40
C LYS A 236 5.96 -11.20 9.72
N ALA A 237 5.37 -10.24 10.41
CA ALA A 237 4.66 -10.46 11.65
C ALA A 237 3.38 -11.30 11.45
N ALA A 238 2.65 -11.06 10.36
CA ALA A 238 1.46 -11.80 10.00
C ALA A 238 1.78 -13.26 9.61
N GLY A 239 2.87 -13.52 8.89
CA GLY A 239 3.35 -14.84 8.50
C GLY A 239 2.46 -15.64 7.53
N ASN A 240 1.22 -15.18 7.31
CA ASN A 240 0.24 -15.81 6.42
C ASN A 240 -0.03 -15.03 5.14
N VAL A 241 0.69 -13.93 4.90
CA VAL A 241 0.50 -13.05 3.74
C VAL A 241 1.34 -13.53 2.55
N ILE A 242 0.72 -13.56 1.37
CA ILE A 242 1.37 -13.67 0.06
C ILE A 242 1.12 -12.34 -0.65
N LEU A 243 2.19 -11.65 -1.03
CA LEU A 243 2.09 -10.37 -1.73
C LEU A 243 2.05 -10.62 -3.24
N PHE A 244 1.01 -10.15 -3.91
CA PHE A 244 0.98 -10.08 -5.37
C PHE A 244 1.45 -8.71 -5.82
N ILE A 245 2.43 -8.69 -6.70
CA ILE A 245 3.05 -7.47 -7.24
C ILE A 245 2.92 -7.53 -8.75
N ASP A 246 2.03 -6.70 -9.28
CA ASP A 246 1.97 -6.49 -10.72
C ASP A 246 3.12 -5.58 -11.15
N GLU A 247 3.61 -5.78 -12.36
CA GLU A 247 4.77 -5.07 -12.90
C GLU A 247 5.98 -5.06 -11.92
N ILE A 248 6.32 -6.23 -11.37
CA ILE A 248 7.38 -6.36 -10.35
C ILE A 248 8.71 -5.73 -10.78
N HIS A 249 8.95 -5.57 -12.08
CA HIS A 249 10.13 -4.91 -12.63
C HIS A 249 10.24 -3.43 -12.20
N ASN A 250 9.13 -2.76 -11.93
CA ASN A 250 9.13 -1.38 -11.40
C ASN A 250 9.76 -1.30 -10.00
N ILE A 251 9.66 -2.37 -9.21
CA ILE A 251 10.28 -2.45 -7.89
C ILE A 251 11.74 -2.86 -7.99
N VAL A 252 12.07 -3.79 -8.90
CA VAL A 252 13.39 -4.42 -9.00
C VAL A 252 14.35 -3.61 -9.87
N GLY A 253 13.83 -2.96 -10.93
CA GLY A 253 14.62 -2.27 -11.94
C GLY A 253 14.95 -0.79 -11.66
N ALA A 254 14.38 -0.21 -10.63
CA ALA A 254 14.51 1.22 -10.31
C ALA A 254 15.92 1.66 -9.83
N GLY A 255 16.98 0.93 -10.18
CA GLY A 255 18.35 1.18 -9.72
C GLY A 255 19.18 2.17 -10.56
N ASP A 256 18.78 2.46 -11.79
CA ASP A 256 19.65 3.12 -12.77
C ASP A 256 19.28 4.56 -13.13
N SER A 257 18.20 5.12 -12.56
CA SER A 257 17.83 6.52 -12.79
C SER A 257 17.99 7.35 -11.52
N ASP A 258 18.73 8.45 -11.63
CA ASP A 258 18.84 9.49 -10.60
C ASP A 258 17.43 9.96 -10.17
N GLY A 259 17.01 9.57 -8.97
CA GLY A 259 15.72 9.94 -8.41
C GLY A 259 14.68 8.82 -8.30
N ALA A 260 14.85 7.66 -8.94
CA ALA A 260 13.93 6.54 -8.78
C ALA A 260 14.09 5.90 -7.39
N MET A 261 12.99 5.82 -6.67
CA MET A 261 12.93 5.29 -5.31
C MET A 261 13.32 3.82 -5.28
N ASN A 262 14.47 3.51 -4.68
CA ASN A 262 15.06 2.17 -4.65
C ASN A 262 14.29 1.21 -3.73
N ALA A 263 13.03 0.89 -4.06
CA ALA A 263 12.29 -0.19 -3.41
C ALA A 263 13.04 -1.53 -3.53
N ALA A 264 13.75 -1.73 -4.64
CA ALA A 264 14.61 -2.88 -4.88
C ALA A 264 15.58 -3.15 -3.73
N ASN A 265 16.30 -2.14 -3.28
CA ASN A 265 17.32 -2.30 -2.24
C ASN A 265 16.73 -2.69 -0.88
N ILE A 266 15.46 -2.37 -0.63
CA ILE A 266 14.76 -2.71 0.61
C ILE A 266 14.09 -4.08 0.50
N MET A 267 13.46 -4.38 -0.64
CA MET A 267 12.73 -5.63 -0.84
C MET A 267 13.65 -6.82 -1.19
N LYS A 268 14.74 -6.59 -1.95
CA LYS A 268 15.71 -7.64 -2.30
C LYS A 268 16.21 -8.45 -1.10
N PRO A 269 16.65 -7.85 0.02
CA PRO A 269 17.07 -8.61 1.19
C PRO A 269 15.95 -9.47 1.80
N ALA A 270 14.72 -8.98 1.82
CA ALA A 270 13.58 -9.72 2.34
C ALA A 270 13.20 -10.90 1.42
N LEU A 271 13.23 -10.70 0.11
CA LEU A 271 13.00 -11.72 -0.92
C LEU A 271 14.13 -12.76 -0.92
N SER A 272 15.41 -12.32 -0.93
CA SER A 272 16.56 -13.21 -0.97
C SER A 272 16.70 -14.09 0.27
N ARG A 273 16.26 -13.60 1.43
CA ARG A 273 16.26 -14.40 2.69
C ARG A 273 15.01 -15.27 2.84
N GLY A 274 14.03 -15.17 1.92
CA GLY A 274 12.76 -15.91 2.01
C GLY A 274 11.89 -15.51 3.21
N GLN A 275 11.99 -14.26 3.64
CA GLN A 275 11.23 -13.72 4.78
C GLN A 275 9.79 -13.37 4.40
N ILE A 276 9.54 -13.18 3.12
CA ILE A 276 8.23 -12.91 2.54
C ILE A 276 8.01 -13.84 1.34
N GLN A 277 6.76 -14.12 1.03
CA GLN A 277 6.33 -14.88 -0.13
C GLN A 277 5.64 -13.94 -1.11
N VAL A 278 6.05 -13.99 -2.38
CA VAL A 278 5.59 -13.05 -3.41
C VAL A 278 5.19 -13.81 -4.67
N ILE A 279 4.10 -13.36 -5.29
CA ILE A 279 3.74 -13.66 -6.67
C ILE A 279 4.07 -12.40 -7.48
N GLY A 280 4.99 -12.47 -8.42
CA GLY A 280 5.30 -11.35 -9.31
C GLY A 280 4.61 -11.53 -10.66
N ALA A 281 4.26 -10.43 -11.34
CA ALA A 281 3.85 -10.43 -12.73
C ALA A 281 4.71 -9.45 -13.52
N THR A 282 5.10 -9.82 -14.76
CA THR A 282 5.93 -8.98 -15.64
C THR A 282 5.87 -9.48 -17.09
N THR A 283 6.47 -8.74 -18.01
CA THR A 283 6.65 -9.17 -19.41
C THR A 283 7.91 -10.03 -19.59
N PHE A 284 8.03 -10.70 -20.76
CA PHE A 284 9.22 -11.50 -21.08
C PHE A 284 10.50 -10.65 -21.16
N ALA A 285 10.40 -9.46 -21.77
CA ALA A 285 11.54 -8.58 -21.94
C ALA A 285 12.08 -8.09 -20.58
N GLU A 286 11.19 -7.68 -19.70
CA GLU A 286 11.52 -7.14 -18.38
C GLU A 286 12.00 -8.21 -17.40
N TYR A 287 11.43 -9.42 -17.46
CA TYR A 287 11.92 -10.56 -16.68
C TYR A 287 13.40 -10.83 -16.98
N ARG A 288 13.76 -10.91 -18.28
CA ARG A 288 15.15 -11.10 -18.71
C ARG A 288 16.06 -9.96 -18.31
N LYS A 289 15.57 -8.73 -18.38
CA LYS A 289 16.35 -7.53 -18.08
C LYS A 289 16.65 -7.38 -16.59
N PHE A 290 15.66 -7.61 -15.72
CA PHE A 290 15.71 -7.22 -14.31
C PHE A 290 15.77 -8.38 -13.32
N ILE A 291 15.19 -9.55 -13.63
CA ILE A 291 15.10 -10.67 -12.68
C ILE A 291 16.14 -11.75 -13.02
N GLU A 292 16.24 -12.14 -14.28
CA GLU A 292 17.14 -13.21 -14.71
C GLU A 292 18.62 -12.81 -14.57
N LYS A 293 18.95 -11.54 -14.77
CA LYS A 293 20.33 -11.03 -14.58
C LYS A 293 20.74 -10.89 -13.13
N ASP A 294 19.80 -10.85 -12.20
CA ASP A 294 20.07 -10.73 -10.77
C ASP A 294 20.11 -12.12 -10.13
N SER A 295 21.29 -12.60 -9.84
CA SER A 295 21.52 -13.95 -9.29
C SER A 295 20.81 -14.20 -7.94
N ALA A 296 20.53 -13.16 -7.15
CA ALA A 296 19.83 -13.27 -5.89
C ALA A 296 18.32 -13.47 -6.10
N LEU A 297 17.74 -12.80 -7.10
CA LEU A 297 16.34 -12.94 -7.45
C LEU A 297 16.07 -14.20 -8.27
N GLU A 298 16.93 -14.53 -9.25
CA GLU A 298 16.81 -15.72 -10.08
C GLU A 298 16.72 -17.00 -9.22
N ARG A 299 17.49 -17.06 -8.12
CA ARG A 299 17.45 -18.18 -7.17
C ARG A 299 16.16 -18.23 -6.33
N ARG A 300 15.31 -17.21 -6.37
CA ARG A 300 14.10 -17.10 -5.55
C ARG A 300 12.82 -17.15 -6.36
N PHE A 301 12.87 -16.63 -7.58
CA PHE A 301 11.72 -16.64 -8.48
C PHE A 301 11.73 -17.89 -9.38
N GLN A 302 10.53 -18.38 -9.64
CA GLN A 302 10.30 -19.45 -10.60
C GLN A 302 9.35 -18.93 -11.68
N PRO A 303 9.78 -18.89 -12.96
CA PRO A 303 8.94 -18.42 -14.04
C PRO A 303 7.74 -19.34 -14.28
N VAL A 304 6.59 -18.73 -14.52
CA VAL A 304 5.36 -19.35 -15.01
C VAL A 304 4.97 -18.59 -16.27
N LYS A 305 5.07 -19.23 -17.40
CA LYS A 305 4.72 -18.63 -18.68
C LYS A 305 3.20 -18.54 -18.81
N VAL A 306 2.72 -17.34 -19.09
CA VAL A 306 1.30 -17.04 -19.34
C VAL A 306 1.20 -16.64 -20.81
N GLU A 307 0.72 -17.56 -21.62
CA GLU A 307 0.55 -17.35 -23.06
C GLU A 307 -0.80 -16.70 -23.35
N GLU A 308 -0.89 -16.05 -24.51
CA GLU A 308 -2.16 -15.61 -25.05
C GLU A 308 -3.11 -16.81 -25.21
N PRO A 309 -4.38 -16.72 -24.77
CA PRO A 309 -5.32 -17.81 -24.91
C PRO A 309 -5.65 -18.04 -26.40
N SER A 310 -5.99 -19.28 -26.74
CA SER A 310 -6.53 -19.57 -28.06
C SER A 310 -7.87 -18.84 -28.26
N ILE A 311 -8.27 -18.67 -29.53
CA ILE A 311 -9.57 -18.06 -29.88
C ILE A 311 -10.72 -18.78 -29.13
N ASN A 312 -10.70 -20.11 -29.08
CA ASN A 312 -11.72 -20.87 -28.38
C ASN A 312 -11.73 -20.62 -26.85
N ASP A 313 -10.54 -20.54 -26.24
CA ASP A 313 -10.41 -20.23 -24.83
C ASP A 313 -10.87 -18.78 -24.55
N ALA A 314 -10.51 -17.84 -25.44
CA ALA A 314 -10.95 -16.45 -25.34
C ALA A 314 -12.49 -16.34 -25.44
N ILE A 315 -13.13 -17.06 -26.36
CA ILE A 315 -14.60 -17.13 -26.45
C ILE A 315 -15.20 -17.65 -25.12
N ALA A 316 -14.58 -18.68 -24.54
CA ALA A 316 -15.04 -19.22 -23.25
C ALA A 316 -14.88 -18.18 -22.11
N VAL A 317 -13.77 -17.44 -22.09
CA VAL A 317 -13.54 -16.34 -21.14
C VAL A 317 -14.60 -15.26 -21.31
N ILE A 318 -14.78 -14.71 -22.52
CA ILE A 318 -15.77 -13.66 -22.79
C ILE A 318 -17.19 -14.13 -22.43
N ARG A 319 -17.54 -15.37 -22.74
CA ARG A 319 -18.85 -15.96 -22.36
C ARG A 319 -19.04 -15.97 -20.84
N GLY A 320 -17.97 -16.21 -20.09
CA GLY A 320 -18.02 -16.22 -18.63
C GLY A 320 -18.13 -14.84 -18.00
N VAL A 321 -17.51 -13.82 -18.61
CA VAL A 321 -17.52 -12.46 -18.07
C VAL A 321 -18.62 -11.57 -18.64
N LYS A 322 -19.24 -11.92 -19.77
CA LYS A 322 -20.26 -11.09 -20.43
C LYS A 322 -21.39 -10.64 -19.52
N GLY A 323 -21.80 -11.49 -18.57
CA GLY A 323 -22.90 -11.20 -17.65
C GLY A 323 -22.64 -9.98 -16.76
N TYR A 324 -21.39 -9.66 -16.46
CA TYR A 324 -21.03 -8.45 -15.72
C TYR A 324 -21.23 -7.21 -16.58
N TYR A 325 -20.85 -7.26 -17.87
CA TYR A 325 -21.04 -6.18 -18.85
C TYR A 325 -22.51 -6.00 -19.21
N GLU A 326 -23.25 -7.11 -19.41
CA GLU A 326 -24.71 -7.08 -19.61
C GLU A 326 -25.43 -6.36 -18.49
N LYS A 327 -25.05 -6.65 -17.25
CA LYS A 327 -25.64 -6.03 -16.06
C LYS A 327 -25.24 -4.55 -15.92
N TYR A 328 -23.98 -4.23 -16.20
CA TYR A 328 -23.47 -2.87 -16.06
C TYR A 328 -24.07 -1.92 -17.12
N HIS A 329 -24.10 -2.36 -18.38
CA HIS A 329 -24.61 -1.57 -19.50
C HIS A 329 -26.12 -1.76 -19.74
N CYS A 330 -26.78 -2.62 -18.98
CA CYS A 330 -28.20 -2.93 -19.18
C CYS A 330 -28.54 -3.40 -20.60
N VAL A 331 -27.64 -4.17 -21.23
CA VAL A 331 -27.78 -4.72 -22.58
C VAL A 331 -27.69 -6.25 -22.53
N ARG A 332 -28.24 -6.92 -23.53
CA ARG A 332 -28.12 -8.38 -23.68
C ARG A 332 -27.13 -8.72 -24.81
N VAL A 333 -26.15 -9.57 -24.51
CA VAL A 333 -25.13 -10.04 -25.46
C VAL A 333 -25.37 -11.50 -25.84
N PRO A 334 -25.90 -11.79 -27.03
CA PRO A 334 -26.07 -13.17 -27.52
C PRO A 334 -24.73 -13.89 -27.69
N ASP A 335 -24.71 -15.21 -27.52
CA ASP A 335 -23.48 -16.01 -27.67
C ASP A 335 -22.85 -15.93 -29.10
N SER A 336 -23.64 -15.65 -30.14
CA SER A 336 -23.12 -15.38 -31.46
C SER A 336 -22.23 -14.14 -31.50
N ILE A 337 -22.66 -13.06 -30.85
CA ILE A 337 -21.87 -11.81 -30.72
C ILE A 337 -20.57 -12.04 -29.98
N VAL A 338 -20.56 -12.88 -28.94
CA VAL A 338 -19.32 -13.22 -28.19
C VAL A 338 -18.24 -13.79 -29.12
N ALA A 339 -18.61 -14.73 -30.01
CA ALA A 339 -17.68 -15.28 -30.99
C ALA A 339 -17.20 -14.21 -31.98
N ASP A 340 -18.13 -13.38 -32.50
CA ASP A 340 -17.80 -12.30 -33.42
C ASP A 340 -16.85 -11.28 -32.82
N VAL A 341 -17.06 -10.87 -31.55
CA VAL A 341 -16.20 -9.93 -30.84
C VAL A 341 -14.76 -10.47 -30.74
N VAL A 342 -14.60 -11.76 -30.41
CA VAL A 342 -13.24 -12.36 -30.31
C VAL A 342 -12.59 -12.42 -31.71
N HIS A 343 -13.32 -12.86 -32.75
CA HIS A 343 -12.78 -12.94 -34.11
C HIS A 343 -12.44 -11.56 -34.68
N LEU A 344 -13.29 -10.55 -34.44
CA LEU A 344 -13.06 -9.19 -34.91
C LEU A 344 -11.89 -8.53 -34.17
N SER A 345 -11.80 -8.70 -32.85
CA SER A 345 -10.68 -8.20 -32.10
C SER A 345 -9.36 -8.83 -32.54
N GLU A 346 -9.33 -10.14 -32.81
CA GLU A 346 -8.14 -10.83 -33.28
C GLU A 346 -7.73 -10.35 -34.69
N ARG A 347 -8.67 -10.09 -35.53
CA ARG A 347 -8.40 -9.68 -36.92
C ARG A 347 -7.96 -8.22 -37.07
N TYR A 348 -8.54 -7.31 -36.28
CA TYR A 348 -8.39 -5.86 -36.48
C TYR A 348 -7.58 -5.17 -35.40
N ILE A 349 -7.46 -5.74 -34.18
CA ILE A 349 -6.67 -5.19 -33.09
C ILE A 349 -5.38 -6.00 -32.96
N THR A 350 -4.30 -5.50 -33.57
CA THR A 350 -3.02 -6.21 -33.69
C THR A 350 -1.97 -5.80 -32.69
N ASP A 351 -2.18 -4.71 -31.96
CA ASP A 351 -1.27 -4.12 -30.97
C ASP A 351 -1.54 -4.59 -29.55
N ARG A 352 -2.57 -5.40 -29.32
CA ARG A 352 -2.98 -5.95 -28.03
C ARG A 352 -3.23 -7.45 -28.09
N TYR A 353 -3.34 -8.08 -26.93
CA TYR A 353 -3.50 -9.53 -26.78
C TYR A 353 -4.86 -9.93 -26.24
N LEU A 354 -5.32 -11.14 -26.58
CA LEU A 354 -6.49 -11.76 -25.99
C LEU A 354 -6.21 -12.14 -24.50
N PRO A 355 -7.20 -12.10 -23.62
CA PRO A 355 -8.61 -11.74 -23.88
C PRO A 355 -8.88 -10.23 -23.80
N ASP A 356 -7.92 -9.40 -23.38
CA ASP A 356 -8.09 -7.97 -23.06
C ASP A 356 -8.69 -7.19 -24.24
N LYS A 357 -8.11 -7.32 -25.44
CA LYS A 357 -8.63 -6.66 -26.65
C LYS A 357 -10.08 -7.03 -27.01
N ALA A 358 -10.51 -8.24 -26.66
CA ALA A 358 -11.89 -8.68 -26.90
C ALA A 358 -12.83 -8.16 -25.80
N ILE A 359 -12.35 -8.06 -24.56
CA ILE A 359 -13.07 -7.46 -23.45
C ILE A 359 -13.32 -5.98 -23.74
N ASP A 360 -12.28 -5.24 -24.13
CA ASP A 360 -12.39 -3.81 -24.50
C ASP A 360 -13.40 -3.61 -25.64
N LEU A 361 -13.34 -4.45 -26.70
CA LEU A 361 -14.28 -4.35 -27.82
C LEU A 361 -15.72 -4.63 -27.38
N LEU A 362 -15.92 -5.59 -26.47
CA LEU A 362 -17.24 -5.90 -25.92
C LEU A 362 -17.78 -4.71 -25.11
N ASP A 363 -16.96 -4.17 -24.21
CA ASP A 363 -17.33 -3.06 -23.33
C ASP A 363 -17.70 -1.79 -24.14
N GLU A 364 -16.85 -1.41 -25.09
CA GLU A 364 -17.09 -0.29 -26.00
C GLU A 364 -18.36 -0.49 -26.85
N SER A 365 -18.58 -1.72 -27.33
CA SER A 365 -19.79 -2.05 -28.12
C SER A 365 -21.06 -1.94 -27.28
N CYS A 366 -21.04 -2.40 -26.04
CA CYS A 366 -22.14 -2.30 -25.10
C CYS A 366 -22.44 -0.83 -24.74
N ALA A 367 -21.40 -0.04 -24.47
CA ALA A 367 -21.53 1.39 -24.20
C ALA A 367 -22.10 2.15 -25.40
N CYS A 368 -21.63 1.86 -26.61
CA CYS A 368 -22.13 2.46 -27.84
C CYS A 368 -23.60 2.10 -28.10
N CYS A 369 -24.00 0.86 -27.83
CA CYS A 369 -25.40 0.42 -27.92
C CYS A 369 -26.30 1.22 -26.99
N ASN A 370 -25.87 1.38 -25.73
CA ASN A 370 -26.61 2.14 -24.72
C ASN A 370 -26.78 3.63 -25.10
N LEU A 371 -25.70 4.24 -25.62
CA LEU A 371 -25.75 5.64 -26.08
C LEU A 371 -26.68 5.87 -27.27
N ARG A 372 -26.81 4.87 -28.17
CA ARG A 372 -27.69 4.95 -29.34
C ARG A 372 -29.17 4.68 -29.01
N HIS A 373 -29.44 4.02 -27.91
CA HIS A 373 -30.78 3.61 -27.47
C HIS A 373 -31.06 4.04 -26.03
N PRO A 374 -31.10 5.35 -25.72
CA PRO A 374 -31.29 5.87 -24.36
C PRO A 374 -32.64 5.47 -23.76
N GLU A 375 -33.65 5.19 -24.58
CA GLU A 375 -34.95 4.67 -24.14
C GLU A 375 -34.86 3.36 -23.34
N ILE A 376 -33.82 2.53 -23.56
CA ILE A 376 -33.61 1.28 -22.80
C ILE A 376 -33.24 1.59 -21.35
N THR A 377 -32.53 2.67 -21.12
CA THR A 377 -32.08 3.09 -19.78
C THR A 377 -33.23 3.72 -18.96
N GLU A 378 -34.19 4.38 -19.61
CA GLU A 378 -35.37 4.96 -18.96
C GLU A 378 -36.35 3.90 -18.44
N PHE A 379 -36.38 2.72 -19.05
CA PHE A 379 -37.23 1.57 -18.60
C PHE A 379 -36.66 0.83 -17.40
N LEU A 380 -35.43 1.10 -16.98
CA LEU A 380 -34.71 0.36 -15.92
C LEU A 380 -34.51 1.18 -14.64
N ASN A 381 -34.84 2.48 -14.66
CA ASN A 381 -34.93 3.38 -13.52
C ASN A 381 -36.38 3.56 -13.05
#